data_4bc8b92999a1e0a84a2a1867de3d6aae
#
_entry.id   4bc8b92999a1e0a84a2a1867de3d6aae
#
_cell.length_a   1.000
_cell.length_b   1.000
_cell.length_c   1.000
_cell.angle_alpha   90.00
_cell.angle_beta   90.00
_cell.angle_gamma   90.00
#
_symmetry.space_group_name_H-M   'P 1'
#
loop_
_entity.id
_entity.type
_entity.pdbx_description
1 polymer ?
#
loop_
_entity_poly.entity_id
_entity_poly.type
_entity_poly.pdbx_seq_one_letter_code
_entity_poly.pdbx_strand_id
1 'polypeptide(L)'
;MNKMLGYLKDYKRESVLAPLFKMLEATFDLFVPLVMADIVNIGIAAHDFHYILVRCGILLLLAMIGLACSLTAQYFSAKAAVGYSTALRHALFEHIQTLSFTEMDTLGTSTLITRMTSDVNQVQSGLNLFLRLFLRSPFVVIGAMVMAFTVNSRAALIFVVTIPLLSVVVFGIMAATRPLYKTVQNRLDRVLGLTRENLTGVRVVRAFDKEKSEVERFENANDLLTKMQLHVGHISALMNPLTYVLINIAIVVLLYVGSIEINVGGMASGDVIALVNYMNQILVELVKLANLIVQVSKALACAGRVQAVLDTTPGMAFPEKLLGEVPAEKSGDAVRFEHVSLTYAGAGAPSLSDISFTAKRGQTIGVIGGTGSGKSSLVNLIPRFYDATEGTVEIMGRDARNYPREELRGKAAMVMQKAQLFGGTIRSNLLWGNKNATDADLWAALETAQAAEFVKAKPLGLDEPVEQGGRNLSGGQKQRLTIARALVGKPQILILDDSASALDYATDAALRKALAALPGSLTVFIVSQRAASLQHADQILVLDDGHLVGIGTHDQLRQTCPVYEEIYESQFKKGDAQK
;
A
#
# COMPACT_ATOMS: atom_id res chain seq x y z
N MET A 1 15.79 3.74 -9.88
CA MET A 1 16.33 2.37 -9.76
C MET A 1 17.57 2.29 -8.87
N ASN A 2 18.55 3.20 -8.98
CA ASN A 2 19.76 3.15 -8.13
C ASN A 2 19.48 3.26 -6.62
N LYS A 3 18.48 4.05 -6.19
CA LYS A 3 18.07 4.15 -4.78
C LYS A 3 17.53 2.81 -4.25
N MET A 4 16.74 2.10 -5.05
CA MET A 4 16.17 0.80 -4.67
C MET A 4 17.26 -0.27 -4.48
N LEU A 5 18.28 -0.29 -5.34
CA LEU A 5 19.42 -1.20 -5.18
C LEU A 5 20.23 -0.91 -3.89
N GLY A 6 20.10 0.29 -3.34
CA GLY A 6 20.71 0.67 -2.07
C GLY A 6 20.32 -0.24 -0.91
N TYR A 7 19.07 -0.70 -0.87
CA TYR A 7 18.58 -1.60 0.19
C TYR A 7 19.13 -3.04 0.10
N LEU A 8 19.85 -3.37 -1.00
CA LEU A 8 20.55 -4.65 -1.15
C LEU A 8 21.98 -4.62 -0.59
N LYS A 9 22.47 -3.44 -0.18
CA LYS A 9 23.88 -3.27 0.24
C LYS A 9 24.25 -4.17 1.43
N ASP A 10 23.35 -4.40 2.35
CA ASP A 10 23.57 -5.21 3.54
C ASP A 10 23.57 -6.72 3.23
N TYR A 11 23.05 -7.09 2.05
CA TYR A 11 22.92 -8.47 1.58
C TYR A 11 23.78 -8.77 0.34
N LYS A 12 24.88 -8.03 0.15
CA LYS A 12 25.78 -8.20 -1.03
C LYS A 12 26.37 -9.61 -1.11
N ARG A 13 26.80 -10.16 0.03
CA ARG A 13 27.39 -11.50 0.10
C ARG A 13 26.39 -12.55 -0.34
N GLU A 14 25.19 -12.50 0.20
CA GLU A 14 24.11 -13.42 -0.12
C GLU A 14 23.67 -13.29 -1.60
N SER A 15 23.65 -12.07 -2.12
CA SER A 15 23.28 -11.79 -3.52
C SER A 15 24.32 -12.31 -4.52
N VAL A 16 25.57 -12.49 -4.12
CA VAL A 16 26.62 -13.09 -4.96
C VAL A 16 26.70 -14.59 -4.75
N LEU A 17 26.60 -15.06 -3.50
CA LEU A 17 26.70 -16.49 -3.19
C LEU A 17 25.52 -17.29 -3.76
N ALA A 18 24.30 -16.74 -3.76
CA ALA A 18 23.15 -17.46 -4.28
C ALA A 18 23.28 -17.84 -5.77
N PRO A 19 23.58 -16.91 -6.70
CA PRO A 19 23.84 -17.27 -8.10
C PRO A 19 25.07 -18.17 -8.28
N LEU A 20 26.14 -17.96 -7.49
CA LEU A 20 27.35 -18.77 -7.56
C LEU A 20 27.07 -20.25 -7.28
N PHE A 21 26.38 -20.55 -6.17
CA PHE A 21 25.99 -21.93 -5.83
C PHE A 21 24.99 -22.51 -6.84
N LYS A 22 24.11 -21.67 -7.44
CA LYS A 22 23.22 -22.12 -8.51
C LYS A 22 23.96 -22.45 -9.81
N MET A 23 25.01 -21.72 -10.14
CA MET A 23 25.87 -22.04 -11.28
C MET A 23 26.68 -23.30 -11.01
N LEU A 24 27.18 -23.49 -9.77
CA LEU A 24 27.91 -24.69 -9.39
C LEU A 24 27.02 -25.94 -9.47
N GLU A 25 25.77 -25.87 -8.94
CA GLU A 25 24.74 -26.91 -9.12
C GLU A 25 24.55 -27.23 -10.62
N ALA A 26 24.36 -26.20 -11.45
CA ALA A 26 24.15 -26.37 -12.89
C ALA A 26 25.37 -27.04 -13.58
N THR A 27 26.58 -26.75 -13.12
CA THR A 27 27.79 -27.40 -13.63
C THR A 27 27.77 -28.91 -13.34
N PHE A 28 27.40 -29.30 -12.12
CA PHE A 28 27.27 -30.74 -11.78
C PHE A 28 26.14 -31.40 -12.58
N ASP A 29 25.01 -30.73 -12.78
CA ASP A 29 23.90 -31.23 -13.61
C ASP A 29 24.34 -31.52 -15.05
N LEU A 30 25.29 -30.75 -15.61
CA LEU A 30 25.82 -30.94 -16.95
C LEU A 30 26.76 -32.16 -17.06
N PHE A 31 27.39 -32.61 -15.96
CA PHE A 31 28.20 -33.83 -15.97
C PHE A 31 27.38 -35.11 -15.87
N VAL A 32 26.16 -35.07 -15.35
CA VAL A 32 25.32 -36.26 -15.18
C VAL A 32 25.11 -37.05 -16.48
N PRO A 33 24.75 -36.42 -17.62
CA PRO A 33 24.59 -37.15 -18.88
C PRO A 33 25.86 -37.84 -19.39
N LEU A 34 27.05 -37.26 -19.14
CA LEU A 34 28.34 -37.90 -19.52
C LEU A 34 28.61 -39.16 -18.70
N VAL A 35 28.39 -39.10 -17.38
CA VAL A 35 28.58 -40.28 -16.53
C VAL A 35 27.56 -41.38 -16.89
N MET A 36 26.36 -41.01 -17.31
CA MET A 36 25.35 -41.96 -17.85
C MET A 36 25.85 -42.57 -19.16
N ALA A 37 26.45 -41.78 -20.03
CA ALA A 37 27.05 -42.29 -21.28
C ALA A 37 28.17 -43.32 -20.98
N ASP A 38 29.06 -43.03 -20.01
CA ASP A 38 30.13 -43.94 -19.59
C ASP A 38 29.59 -45.28 -19.06
N ILE A 39 28.50 -45.25 -18.28
CA ILE A 39 27.85 -46.48 -17.79
C ILE A 39 27.42 -47.35 -18.97
N VAL A 40 26.82 -46.76 -20.00
CA VAL A 40 26.32 -47.47 -21.17
C VAL A 40 27.46 -47.94 -22.06
N ASN A 41 28.40 -47.04 -22.37
CA ASN A 41 29.45 -47.29 -23.33
C ASN A 41 30.53 -48.27 -22.84
N ILE A 42 30.85 -48.26 -21.53
CA ILE A 42 31.90 -49.08 -20.94
C ILE A 42 31.31 -50.16 -20.04
N GLY A 43 30.50 -49.77 -19.06
CA GLY A 43 30.00 -50.68 -18.03
C GLY A 43 29.09 -51.79 -18.60
N ILE A 44 28.08 -51.40 -19.35
CA ILE A 44 27.10 -52.34 -19.93
C ILE A 44 27.75 -53.08 -21.10
N ALA A 45 28.49 -52.40 -21.98
CA ALA A 45 29.10 -53.03 -23.13
C ALA A 45 30.17 -54.08 -22.75
N ALA A 46 30.94 -53.85 -21.68
CA ALA A 46 31.93 -54.79 -21.16
C ALA A 46 31.38 -55.75 -20.12
N HIS A 47 30.12 -55.69 -19.76
CA HIS A 47 29.49 -56.47 -18.65
C HIS A 47 30.22 -56.30 -17.30
N ASP A 48 30.89 -55.13 -17.08
CA ASP A 48 31.64 -54.82 -15.87
C ASP A 48 30.73 -54.23 -14.80
N PHE A 49 30.22 -55.09 -13.92
CA PHE A 49 29.35 -54.70 -12.83
C PHE A 49 30.03 -53.79 -11.82
N HIS A 50 31.31 -53.97 -11.60
CA HIS A 50 32.10 -53.13 -10.67
C HIS A 50 32.20 -51.70 -11.20
N TYR A 51 32.50 -51.53 -12.48
CA TYR A 51 32.52 -50.20 -13.13
C TYR A 51 31.19 -49.51 -13.05
N ILE A 52 30.10 -50.21 -13.33
CA ILE A 52 28.71 -49.66 -13.22
C ILE A 52 28.47 -49.19 -11.78
N LEU A 53 28.81 -49.98 -10.78
CA LEU A 53 28.57 -49.61 -9.37
C LEU A 53 29.36 -48.36 -8.97
N VAL A 54 30.62 -48.24 -9.38
CA VAL A 54 31.46 -47.07 -9.13
C VAL A 54 30.87 -45.81 -9.80
N ARG A 55 30.42 -45.90 -11.06
CA ARG A 55 29.80 -44.79 -11.78
C ARG A 55 28.46 -44.41 -11.20
N CYS A 56 27.64 -45.34 -10.74
CA CYS A 56 26.41 -45.07 -9.97
C CYS A 56 26.72 -44.36 -8.64
N GLY A 57 27.82 -44.72 -7.98
CA GLY A 57 28.32 -44.01 -6.80
C GLY A 57 28.71 -42.54 -7.11
N ILE A 58 29.35 -42.31 -8.26
CA ILE A 58 29.65 -40.94 -8.74
C ILE A 58 28.37 -40.14 -9.02
N LEU A 59 27.36 -40.74 -9.66
CA LEU A 59 26.07 -40.08 -9.87
C LEU A 59 25.40 -39.69 -8.55
N LEU A 60 25.43 -40.60 -7.56
CA LEU A 60 24.92 -40.31 -6.23
C LEU A 60 25.69 -39.17 -5.56
N LEU A 61 27.02 -39.17 -5.68
CA LEU A 61 27.87 -38.08 -5.15
C LEU A 61 27.55 -36.74 -5.81
N LEU A 62 27.44 -36.69 -7.14
CA LEU A 62 27.05 -35.49 -7.88
C LEU A 62 25.66 -34.97 -7.44
N ALA A 63 24.69 -35.89 -7.27
CA ALA A 63 23.37 -35.54 -6.79
C ALA A 63 23.41 -34.95 -5.37
N MET A 64 24.20 -35.52 -4.46
CA MET A 64 24.35 -35.01 -3.08
C MET A 64 25.03 -33.65 -3.05
N ILE A 65 26.07 -33.43 -3.83
CA ILE A 65 26.74 -32.13 -3.95
C ILE A 65 25.78 -31.10 -4.58
N GLY A 66 25.07 -31.49 -5.66
CA GLY A 66 24.05 -30.65 -6.30
C GLY A 66 22.95 -30.24 -5.32
N LEU A 67 22.47 -31.19 -4.51
CA LEU A 67 21.47 -30.90 -3.46
C LEU A 67 22.02 -29.89 -2.44
N ALA A 68 23.24 -30.08 -1.94
CA ALA A 68 23.87 -29.16 -1.00
C ALA A 68 24.01 -27.75 -1.59
N CYS A 69 24.47 -27.65 -2.84
CA CYS A 69 24.55 -26.38 -3.56
C CYS A 69 23.18 -25.73 -3.76
N SER A 70 22.17 -26.53 -4.11
CA SER A 70 20.79 -26.05 -4.31
C SER A 70 20.19 -25.49 -3.02
N LEU A 71 20.31 -26.20 -1.90
CA LEU A 71 19.84 -25.77 -0.59
C LEU A 71 20.54 -24.48 -0.13
N THR A 72 21.86 -24.42 -0.30
CA THR A 72 22.67 -23.24 0.03
C THR A 72 22.27 -22.03 -0.80
N ALA A 73 22.11 -22.21 -2.11
CA ALA A 73 21.65 -21.15 -3.01
C ALA A 73 20.24 -20.66 -2.66
N GLN A 74 19.34 -21.59 -2.34
CA GLN A 74 17.98 -21.28 -1.91
C GLN A 74 17.95 -20.45 -0.62
N TYR A 75 18.75 -20.85 0.36
CA TYR A 75 18.88 -20.15 1.63
C TYR A 75 19.37 -18.71 1.44
N PHE A 76 20.48 -18.52 0.72
CA PHE A 76 21.02 -17.17 0.50
C PHE A 76 20.12 -16.29 -0.35
N SER A 77 19.49 -16.84 -1.39
CA SER A 77 18.52 -16.11 -2.20
C SER A 77 17.29 -15.67 -1.39
N ALA A 78 16.73 -16.57 -0.54
CA ALA A 78 15.62 -16.26 0.32
C ALA A 78 16.00 -15.19 1.37
N LYS A 79 17.17 -15.33 2.01
CA LYS A 79 17.68 -14.38 3.00
C LYS A 79 17.85 -12.99 2.39
N ALA A 80 18.48 -12.88 1.21
CA ALA A 80 18.65 -11.62 0.50
C ALA A 80 17.31 -10.99 0.11
N ALA A 81 16.38 -11.77 -0.45
CA ALA A 81 15.08 -11.26 -0.90
C ALA A 81 14.18 -10.82 0.25
N VAL A 82 14.14 -11.59 1.35
CA VAL A 82 13.38 -11.22 2.56
C VAL A 82 14.00 -10.00 3.24
N GLY A 83 15.32 -9.98 3.43
CA GLY A 83 16.00 -8.85 4.04
C GLY A 83 15.80 -7.56 3.25
N TYR A 84 15.94 -7.62 1.92
CA TYR A 84 15.64 -6.51 1.02
C TYR A 84 14.21 -5.99 1.19
N SER A 85 13.21 -6.89 1.18
CA SER A 85 11.81 -6.49 1.30
C SER A 85 11.48 -5.89 2.67
N THR A 86 12.15 -6.36 3.73
CA THR A 86 12.02 -5.81 5.09
C THR A 86 12.57 -4.39 5.15
N ALA A 87 13.78 -4.16 4.62
CA ALA A 87 14.37 -2.82 4.54
C ALA A 87 13.51 -1.86 3.70
N LEU A 88 12.97 -2.35 2.58
CA LEU A 88 12.09 -1.56 1.72
C LEU A 88 10.77 -1.19 2.40
N ARG A 89 10.14 -2.11 3.14
CA ARG A 89 8.93 -1.81 3.93
C ARG A 89 9.21 -0.79 5.02
N HIS A 90 10.34 -0.93 5.72
CA HIS A 90 10.73 0.02 6.75
C HIS A 90 10.89 1.43 6.16
N ALA A 91 11.68 1.57 5.11
CA ALA A 91 11.90 2.86 4.45
C ALA A 91 10.60 3.46 3.89
N LEU A 92 9.74 2.63 3.30
CA LEU A 92 8.45 3.08 2.77
C LEU A 92 7.51 3.55 3.90
N PHE A 93 7.45 2.82 5.02
CA PHE A 93 6.63 3.21 6.16
C PHE A 93 7.14 4.51 6.80
N GLU A 94 8.45 4.62 7.02
CA GLU A 94 9.08 5.83 7.54
C GLU A 94 8.80 7.03 6.64
N HIS A 95 8.97 6.86 5.32
CA HIS A 95 8.69 7.91 4.35
C HIS A 95 7.21 8.34 4.36
N ILE A 96 6.25 7.39 4.40
CA ILE A 96 4.81 7.69 4.49
C ILE A 96 4.50 8.55 5.73
N GLN A 97 5.18 8.35 6.87
CA GLN A 97 4.97 9.16 8.07
C GLN A 97 5.48 10.60 7.92
N THR A 98 6.34 10.89 6.94
CA THR A 98 6.81 12.25 6.65
C THR A 98 5.90 13.03 5.71
N LEU A 99 5.04 12.35 4.95
CA LEU A 99 4.12 12.97 4.00
C LEU A 99 3.08 13.86 4.69
N SER A 100 2.68 14.94 4.02
CA SER A 100 1.58 15.79 4.49
C SER A 100 0.21 15.21 4.11
N PHE A 101 -0.86 15.82 4.60
CA PHE A 101 -2.22 15.39 4.25
C PHE A 101 -2.49 15.54 2.75
N THR A 102 -1.92 16.54 2.08
CA THR A 102 -2.06 16.76 0.64
C THR A 102 -1.57 15.56 -0.17
N GLU A 103 -0.36 15.05 0.13
CA GLU A 103 0.18 13.86 -0.54
C GLU A 103 -0.60 12.61 -0.16
N MET A 104 -1.02 12.49 1.11
CA MET A 104 -1.82 11.36 1.56
C MET A 104 -3.18 11.28 0.85
N ASP A 105 -3.83 12.42 0.64
CA ASP A 105 -5.09 12.50 -0.10
C ASP A 105 -4.89 12.20 -1.59
N THR A 106 -3.82 12.71 -2.19
CA THR A 106 -3.49 12.47 -3.61
C THR A 106 -3.15 11.00 -3.89
N LEU A 107 -2.35 10.37 -3.02
CA LEU A 107 -1.94 8.97 -3.18
C LEU A 107 -3.06 8.01 -2.79
N GLY A 108 -3.83 8.34 -1.78
CA GLY A 108 -4.90 7.53 -1.20
C GLY A 108 -4.37 6.37 -0.33
N THR A 109 -4.98 6.19 0.83
CA THR A 109 -4.58 5.17 1.82
C THR A 109 -4.61 3.74 1.27
N SER A 110 -5.61 3.40 0.45
CA SER A 110 -5.74 2.07 -0.17
C SER A 110 -4.57 1.77 -1.12
N THR A 111 -4.10 2.77 -1.86
CA THR A 111 -2.93 2.66 -2.73
C THR A 111 -1.68 2.41 -1.89
N LEU A 112 -1.44 3.18 -0.84
CA LEU A 112 -0.28 3.02 0.04
C LEU A 112 -0.23 1.64 0.69
N ILE A 113 -1.37 1.12 1.16
CA ILE A 113 -1.47 -0.25 1.69
C ILE A 113 -1.07 -1.27 0.61
N THR A 114 -1.55 -1.12 -0.62
CA THR A 114 -1.20 -2.01 -1.74
C THR A 114 0.29 -1.96 -2.05
N ARG A 115 0.93 -0.77 -2.01
CA ARG A 115 2.39 -0.63 -2.19
C ARG A 115 3.17 -1.36 -1.10
N MET A 116 2.77 -1.19 0.17
CA MET A 116 3.45 -1.83 1.31
C MET A 116 3.30 -3.35 1.36
N THR A 117 2.19 -3.87 0.84
CA THR A 117 1.87 -5.31 0.92
C THR A 117 2.15 -6.01 -0.42
N SER A 118 1.24 -5.91 -1.37
CA SER A 118 1.26 -6.66 -2.63
C SER A 118 2.48 -6.31 -3.50
N ASP A 119 2.78 -5.01 -3.68
CA ASP A 119 3.88 -4.61 -4.56
C ASP A 119 5.24 -4.99 -3.98
N VAL A 120 5.48 -4.78 -2.68
CA VAL A 120 6.74 -5.21 -2.04
C VAL A 120 6.89 -6.73 -2.06
N ASN A 121 5.80 -7.51 -1.86
CA ASN A 121 5.84 -8.97 -1.98
C ASN A 121 6.20 -9.43 -3.40
N GLN A 122 5.66 -8.76 -4.42
CA GLN A 122 5.98 -9.07 -5.81
C GLN A 122 7.45 -8.75 -6.14
N VAL A 123 7.99 -7.64 -5.61
CA VAL A 123 9.42 -7.30 -5.73
C VAL A 123 10.30 -8.34 -5.04
N GLN A 124 9.93 -8.77 -3.83
CA GLN A 124 10.62 -9.83 -3.08
C GLN A 124 10.68 -11.13 -3.89
N SER A 125 9.53 -11.57 -4.41
CA SER A 125 9.43 -12.79 -5.22
C SER A 125 10.25 -12.71 -6.50
N GLY A 126 10.20 -11.57 -7.18
CA GLY A 126 10.99 -11.32 -8.39
C GLY A 126 12.49 -11.33 -8.12
N LEU A 127 12.94 -10.71 -7.03
CA LEU A 127 14.34 -10.70 -6.62
C LEU A 127 14.85 -12.12 -6.29
N ASN A 128 14.05 -12.90 -5.54
CA ASN A 128 14.38 -14.29 -5.22
C ASN A 128 14.57 -15.13 -6.49
N LEU A 129 13.61 -15.06 -7.43
CA LEU A 129 13.69 -15.78 -8.70
C LEU A 129 14.85 -15.29 -9.57
N PHE A 130 15.11 -13.99 -9.60
CA PHE A 130 16.23 -13.42 -10.32
C PHE A 130 17.57 -13.98 -9.84
N LEU A 131 17.82 -13.96 -8.52
CA LEU A 131 19.06 -14.48 -7.93
C LEU A 131 19.27 -15.98 -8.17
N ARG A 132 18.18 -16.75 -8.34
CA ARG A 132 18.25 -18.20 -8.54
C ARG A 132 18.35 -18.64 -9.98
N LEU A 133 17.66 -17.98 -10.90
CA LEU A 133 17.43 -18.51 -12.25
C LEU A 133 18.06 -17.66 -13.36
N PHE A 134 18.33 -16.38 -13.11
CA PHE A 134 18.76 -15.45 -14.16
C PHE A 134 20.09 -15.88 -14.82
N LEU A 135 21.07 -16.28 -14.02
CA LEU A 135 22.35 -16.78 -14.54
C LEU A 135 22.31 -18.29 -14.86
N ARG A 136 21.56 -19.06 -14.07
CA ARG A 136 21.50 -20.53 -14.23
C ARG A 136 20.94 -20.95 -15.57
N SER A 137 19.78 -20.41 -15.99
CA SER A 137 19.11 -20.90 -17.20
C SER A 137 19.92 -20.64 -18.49
N PRO A 138 20.48 -19.45 -18.76
CA PRO A 138 21.37 -19.26 -19.88
C PRO A 138 22.63 -20.13 -19.79
N PHE A 139 23.19 -20.27 -18.58
CA PHE A 139 24.39 -21.08 -18.35
C PHE A 139 24.16 -22.56 -18.70
N VAL A 140 23.03 -23.15 -18.30
CA VAL A 140 22.69 -24.54 -18.64
C VAL A 140 22.44 -24.70 -20.14
N VAL A 141 21.73 -23.76 -20.80
CA VAL A 141 21.47 -23.84 -22.24
C VAL A 141 22.79 -23.78 -23.04
N ILE A 142 23.66 -22.82 -22.73
CA ILE A 142 24.96 -22.69 -23.41
C ILE A 142 25.88 -23.86 -23.01
N GLY A 143 25.90 -24.23 -21.72
CA GLY A 143 26.70 -25.35 -21.22
C GLY A 143 26.33 -26.69 -21.86
N ALA A 144 25.02 -27.00 -21.96
CA ALA A 144 24.55 -28.21 -22.63
C ALA A 144 24.94 -28.24 -24.12
N MET A 145 24.88 -27.07 -24.80
CA MET A 145 25.37 -26.97 -26.18
C MET A 145 26.87 -27.23 -26.27
N VAL A 146 27.68 -26.61 -25.40
CA VAL A 146 29.14 -26.84 -25.36
C VAL A 146 29.43 -28.31 -25.08
N MET A 147 28.76 -28.91 -24.08
CA MET A 147 28.93 -30.34 -23.77
C MET A 147 28.54 -31.24 -24.94
N ALA A 148 27.48 -30.89 -25.70
CA ALA A 148 27.13 -31.62 -26.91
C ALA A 148 28.27 -31.58 -27.96
N PHE A 149 28.96 -30.44 -28.12
CA PHE A 149 30.13 -30.34 -29.02
C PHE A 149 31.32 -31.17 -28.56
N THR A 150 31.51 -31.36 -27.26
CA THR A 150 32.57 -32.24 -26.73
C THR A 150 32.31 -33.71 -26.96
N VAL A 151 31.01 -34.09 -27.04
CA VAL A 151 30.61 -35.48 -27.34
C VAL A 151 30.76 -35.81 -28.83
N ASN A 152 30.07 -35.04 -29.69
CA ASN A 152 30.22 -35.20 -31.15
C ASN A 152 29.84 -33.90 -31.88
N SER A 153 30.76 -33.36 -32.69
CA SER A 153 30.56 -32.07 -33.34
C SER A 153 29.49 -32.07 -34.42
N ARG A 154 29.29 -33.19 -35.15
CA ARG A 154 28.25 -33.30 -36.20
C ARG A 154 26.87 -33.36 -35.58
N ALA A 155 26.68 -34.20 -34.54
CA ALA A 155 25.42 -34.29 -33.82
C ALA A 155 25.10 -32.97 -33.06
N ALA A 156 26.11 -32.24 -32.57
CA ALA A 156 25.93 -30.95 -31.91
C ALA A 156 25.39 -29.84 -32.82
N LEU A 157 25.58 -29.92 -34.17
CA LEU A 157 24.95 -28.96 -35.11
C LEU A 157 23.42 -28.96 -35.02
N ILE A 158 22.80 -30.07 -34.62
CA ILE A 158 21.35 -30.15 -34.43
C ILE A 158 20.91 -29.16 -33.32
N PHE A 159 21.72 -29.00 -32.26
CA PHE A 159 21.42 -28.05 -31.18
C PHE A 159 21.47 -26.60 -31.67
N VAL A 160 22.44 -26.27 -32.55
CA VAL A 160 22.58 -24.91 -33.12
C VAL A 160 21.32 -24.50 -33.90
N VAL A 161 20.62 -25.46 -34.52
CA VAL A 161 19.36 -25.20 -35.24
C VAL A 161 18.16 -25.24 -34.27
N THR A 162 18.15 -26.22 -33.36
CA THR A 162 16.99 -26.47 -32.47
C THR A 162 16.81 -25.38 -31.43
N ILE A 163 17.92 -24.87 -30.82
CA ILE A 163 17.82 -23.85 -29.76
C ILE A 163 17.20 -22.55 -30.26
N PRO A 164 17.63 -21.93 -31.39
CA PRO A 164 16.97 -20.77 -31.95
C PRO A 164 15.51 -21.03 -32.31
N LEU A 165 15.19 -22.18 -32.90
CA LEU A 165 13.82 -22.53 -33.32
C LEU A 165 12.90 -22.65 -32.09
N LEU A 166 13.35 -23.34 -31.03
CA LEU A 166 12.62 -23.40 -29.75
C LEU A 166 12.47 -22.01 -29.12
N SER A 167 13.51 -21.19 -29.17
CA SER A 167 13.47 -19.83 -28.67
C SER A 167 12.42 -18.98 -29.39
N VAL A 168 12.35 -19.08 -30.73
CA VAL A 168 11.34 -18.37 -31.52
C VAL A 168 9.92 -18.83 -31.12
N VAL A 169 9.69 -20.12 -30.93
CA VAL A 169 8.36 -20.62 -30.51
C VAL A 169 8.02 -20.14 -29.11
N VAL A 170 8.91 -20.32 -28.11
CA VAL A 170 8.64 -19.99 -26.72
C VAL A 170 8.45 -18.47 -26.55
N PHE A 171 9.40 -17.67 -27.06
CA PHE A 171 9.33 -16.21 -26.93
C PHE A 171 8.27 -15.60 -27.86
N GLY A 172 7.99 -16.22 -29.03
CA GLY A 172 6.93 -15.80 -29.95
C GLY A 172 5.54 -15.94 -29.31
N ILE A 173 5.24 -17.12 -28.74
CA ILE A 173 3.97 -17.34 -28.04
C ILE A 173 3.87 -16.41 -26.81
N MET A 174 4.94 -16.23 -26.06
CA MET A 174 4.98 -15.32 -24.91
C MET A 174 4.71 -13.87 -25.33
N ALA A 175 5.33 -13.40 -26.42
CA ALA A 175 5.13 -12.06 -26.96
C ALA A 175 3.68 -11.84 -27.43
N ALA A 176 3.09 -12.84 -28.08
CA ALA A 176 1.69 -12.82 -28.55
C ALA A 176 0.69 -12.83 -27.38
N THR A 177 0.94 -13.62 -26.33
CA THR A 177 0.01 -13.77 -25.21
C THR A 177 0.09 -12.62 -24.20
N ARG A 178 1.24 -11.95 -24.05
CA ARG A 178 1.46 -10.85 -23.09
C ARG A 178 0.42 -9.72 -23.19
N PRO A 179 0.12 -9.12 -24.37
CA PRO A 179 -0.90 -8.07 -24.47
C PRO A 179 -2.31 -8.62 -24.22
N LEU A 180 -2.57 -9.87 -24.58
CA LEU A 180 -3.86 -10.51 -24.35
C LEU A 180 -4.12 -10.75 -22.87
N TYR A 181 -3.13 -11.15 -22.08
CA TYR A 181 -3.24 -11.23 -20.61
C TYR A 181 -3.58 -9.88 -19.98
N LYS A 182 -3.07 -8.76 -20.51
CA LYS A 182 -3.45 -7.43 -20.06
C LYS A 182 -4.95 -7.16 -20.31
N THR A 183 -5.46 -7.59 -21.46
CA THR A 183 -6.90 -7.48 -21.77
C THR A 183 -7.75 -8.35 -20.86
N VAL A 184 -7.32 -9.59 -20.56
CA VAL A 184 -7.98 -10.45 -19.56
C VAL A 184 -8.03 -9.76 -18.19
N GLN A 185 -6.92 -9.15 -17.75
CA GLN A 185 -6.88 -8.43 -16.48
C GLN A 185 -7.88 -7.27 -16.46
N ASN A 186 -7.95 -6.47 -17.50
CA ASN A 186 -8.91 -5.37 -17.59
C ASN A 186 -10.37 -5.85 -17.54
N ARG A 187 -10.67 -7.01 -18.15
CA ARG A 187 -12.01 -7.63 -18.08
C ARG A 187 -12.31 -8.18 -16.68
N LEU A 188 -11.32 -8.78 -16.04
CA LEU A 188 -11.43 -9.25 -14.65
C LEU A 188 -11.69 -8.07 -13.68
N ASP A 189 -10.96 -6.97 -13.84
CA ASP A 189 -11.15 -5.76 -13.03
C ASP A 189 -12.58 -5.19 -13.19
N ARG A 190 -13.15 -5.31 -14.38
CA ARG A 190 -14.55 -4.95 -14.65
C ARG A 190 -15.53 -5.83 -13.89
N VAL A 191 -15.35 -7.15 -13.92
CA VAL A 191 -16.19 -8.11 -13.17
C VAL A 191 -16.09 -7.87 -11.68
N LEU A 192 -14.85 -7.67 -11.16
CA LEU A 192 -14.62 -7.34 -9.75
C LEU A 192 -15.24 -6.00 -9.36
N GLY A 193 -15.21 -5.01 -10.26
CA GLY A 193 -15.88 -3.71 -10.07
C GLY A 193 -17.38 -3.87 -9.90
N LEU A 194 -18.03 -4.60 -10.80
CA LEU A 194 -19.47 -4.91 -10.71
C LEU A 194 -19.82 -5.68 -9.43
N THR A 195 -19.02 -6.67 -9.06
CA THR A 195 -19.22 -7.43 -7.81
C THR A 195 -19.16 -6.52 -6.59
N ARG A 196 -18.14 -5.62 -6.53
CA ARG A 196 -17.99 -4.67 -5.42
C ARG A 196 -19.18 -3.68 -5.37
N GLU A 197 -19.58 -3.14 -6.51
CA GLU A 197 -20.74 -2.23 -6.64
C GLU A 197 -22.01 -2.89 -6.11
N ASN A 198 -22.29 -4.12 -6.54
CA ASN A 198 -23.45 -4.89 -6.11
C ASN A 198 -23.42 -5.25 -4.62
N LEU A 199 -22.28 -5.67 -4.07
CA LEU A 199 -22.17 -6.02 -2.65
C LEU A 199 -22.30 -4.78 -1.75
N THR A 200 -21.72 -3.65 -2.14
CA THR A 200 -21.87 -2.40 -1.37
C THR A 200 -23.25 -1.79 -1.51
N GLY A 201 -23.84 -1.89 -2.71
CA GLY A 201 -25.17 -1.36 -3.05
C GLY A 201 -26.31 -2.35 -2.87
N VAL A 202 -26.12 -3.51 -2.23
CA VAL A 202 -27.11 -4.59 -2.18
C VAL A 202 -28.49 -4.15 -1.66
N ARG A 203 -28.53 -3.21 -0.72
CA ARG A 203 -29.79 -2.65 -0.19
C ARG A 203 -30.53 -1.84 -1.25
N VAL A 204 -29.79 -1.09 -2.08
CA VAL A 204 -30.35 -0.30 -3.18
C VAL A 204 -30.87 -1.23 -4.29
N VAL A 205 -30.09 -2.23 -4.69
CA VAL A 205 -30.49 -3.22 -5.69
C VAL A 205 -31.81 -3.88 -5.30
N ARG A 206 -31.93 -4.32 -4.03
CA ARG A 206 -33.16 -4.93 -3.51
C ARG A 206 -34.32 -3.94 -3.36
N ALA A 207 -34.04 -2.69 -2.93
CA ALA A 207 -35.07 -1.68 -2.78
C ALA A 207 -35.76 -1.29 -4.10
N PHE A 208 -35.01 -1.41 -5.22
CA PHE A 208 -35.48 -1.08 -6.56
C PHE A 208 -35.79 -2.31 -7.44
N ASP A 209 -35.82 -3.53 -6.87
CA ASP A 209 -36.10 -4.80 -7.58
C ASP A 209 -35.24 -4.96 -8.85
N LYS A 210 -33.93 -4.70 -8.73
CA LYS A 210 -32.96 -4.72 -9.86
C LYS A 210 -32.08 -5.97 -9.90
N GLU A 211 -32.34 -6.99 -9.07
CA GLU A 211 -31.53 -8.20 -8.97
C GLU A 211 -31.34 -8.88 -10.34
N LYS A 212 -32.42 -9.04 -11.11
CA LYS A 212 -32.35 -9.68 -12.44
C LYS A 212 -31.48 -8.90 -13.42
N SER A 213 -31.63 -7.58 -13.44
CA SER A 213 -30.85 -6.69 -14.30
C SER A 213 -29.35 -6.72 -13.94
N GLU A 214 -29.02 -6.76 -12.64
CA GLU A 214 -27.64 -6.83 -12.20
C GLU A 214 -27.01 -8.22 -12.44
N VAL A 215 -27.79 -9.31 -12.33
CA VAL A 215 -27.34 -10.65 -12.70
C VAL A 215 -27.00 -10.69 -14.21
N GLU A 216 -27.90 -10.18 -15.08
CA GLU A 216 -27.67 -10.12 -16.52
C GLU A 216 -26.42 -9.27 -16.86
N ARG A 217 -26.25 -8.13 -16.20
CA ARG A 217 -25.07 -7.26 -16.36
C ARG A 217 -23.78 -7.96 -15.96
N PHE A 218 -23.81 -8.72 -14.85
CA PHE A 218 -22.69 -9.53 -14.39
C PHE A 218 -22.39 -10.68 -15.36
N GLU A 219 -23.39 -11.44 -15.79
CA GLU A 219 -23.24 -12.55 -16.75
C GLU A 219 -22.62 -12.07 -18.05
N ASN A 220 -23.09 -10.96 -18.63
CA ASN A 220 -22.53 -10.38 -19.83
C ASN A 220 -21.05 -10.00 -19.68
N ALA A 221 -20.66 -9.40 -18.53
CA ALA A 221 -19.28 -9.06 -18.25
C ALA A 221 -18.41 -10.30 -18.05
N ASN A 222 -18.95 -11.31 -17.35
CA ASN A 222 -18.27 -12.59 -17.09
C ASN A 222 -18.09 -13.42 -18.38
N ASP A 223 -19.08 -13.42 -19.28
CA ASP A 223 -18.98 -14.07 -20.59
C ASP A 223 -17.87 -13.47 -21.45
N LEU A 224 -17.77 -12.13 -21.47
CA LEU A 224 -16.68 -11.44 -22.16
C LEU A 224 -15.30 -11.79 -21.57
N LEU A 225 -15.20 -11.91 -20.25
CA LEU A 225 -14.01 -12.36 -19.55
C LEU A 225 -13.68 -13.80 -19.96
N THR A 226 -14.67 -14.70 -19.89
CA THR A 226 -14.51 -16.13 -20.22
C THR A 226 -14.05 -16.32 -21.66
N LYS A 227 -14.69 -15.66 -22.64
CA LYS A 227 -14.28 -15.71 -24.05
C LYS A 227 -12.82 -15.27 -24.22
N MET A 228 -12.41 -14.19 -23.54
CA MET A 228 -11.04 -13.71 -23.63
C MET A 228 -10.04 -14.66 -22.96
N GLN A 229 -10.39 -15.24 -21.80
CA GLN A 229 -9.56 -16.26 -21.13
C GLN A 229 -9.39 -17.51 -21.99
N LEU A 230 -10.46 -18.00 -22.61
CA LEU A 230 -10.40 -19.14 -23.54
C LEU A 230 -9.52 -18.83 -24.75
N HIS A 231 -9.66 -17.63 -25.33
CA HIS A 231 -8.82 -17.22 -26.47
C HIS A 231 -7.33 -17.21 -26.10
N VAL A 232 -6.97 -16.62 -24.97
CA VAL A 232 -5.58 -16.62 -24.47
C VAL A 232 -5.15 -18.04 -24.11
N GLY A 233 -6.05 -18.82 -23.51
CA GLY A 233 -5.82 -20.22 -23.15
C GLY A 233 -5.48 -21.07 -24.37
N HIS A 234 -6.20 -20.94 -25.47
CA HIS A 234 -5.93 -21.66 -26.72
C HIS A 234 -4.54 -21.35 -27.27
N ILE A 235 -4.13 -20.06 -27.30
CA ILE A 235 -2.79 -19.68 -27.77
C ILE A 235 -1.71 -20.20 -26.83
N SER A 236 -1.91 -20.04 -25.51
CA SER A 236 -0.95 -20.52 -24.50
C SER A 236 -0.84 -22.04 -24.49
N ALA A 237 -1.93 -22.76 -24.74
CA ALA A 237 -1.95 -24.22 -24.79
C ALA A 237 -1.10 -24.79 -25.94
N LEU A 238 -0.87 -24.02 -27.00
CA LEU A 238 -0.01 -24.43 -28.12
C LEU A 238 1.48 -24.51 -27.72
N MET A 239 1.90 -23.85 -26.64
CA MET A 239 3.31 -23.80 -26.26
C MET A 239 3.88 -25.20 -26.00
N ASN A 240 3.23 -26.00 -25.18
CA ASN A 240 3.73 -27.34 -24.86
C ASN A 240 3.71 -28.29 -26.09
N PRO A 241 2.60 -28.48 -26.81
CA PRO A 241 2.59 -29.33 -27.99
C PRO A 241 3.64 -28.93 -29.04
N LEU A 242 3.76 -27.65 -29.36
CA LEU A 242 4.72 -27.19 -30.37
C LEU A 242 6.17 -27.41 -29.92
N THR A 243 6.50 -27.12 -28.68
CA THR A 243 7.84 -27.36 -28.13
C THR A 243 8.16 -28.83 -28.06
N TYR A 244 7.21 -29.69 -27.65
CA TYR A 244 7.38 -31.14 -27.63
C TYR A 244 7.54 -31.73 -29.04
N VAL A 245 6.75 -31.29 -30.03
CA VAL A 245 6.89 -31.72 -31.41
C VAL A 245 8.26 -31.37 -31.96
N LEU A 246 8.73 -30.13 -31.74
CA LEU A 246 10.05 -29.69 -32.20
C LEU A 246 11.18 -30.50 -31.57
N ILE A 247 11.11 -30.73 -30.25
CA ILE A 247 12.12 -31.51 -29.53
C ILE A 247 12.12 -32.97 -30.00
N ASN A 248 10.94 -33.59 -30.17
CA ASN A 248 10.87 -34.98 -30.64
C ASN A 248 11.38 -35.11 -32.08
N ILE A 249 11.09 -34.15 -32.97
CA ILE A 249 11.71 -34.09 -34.31
C ILE A 249 13.23 -33.99 -34.19
N ALA A 250 13.74 -33.07 -33.34
CA ALA A 250 15.18 -32.93 -33.10
C ALA A 250 15.80 -34.21 -32.56
N ILE A 251 15.13 -34.91 -31.61
CA ILE A 251 15.57 -36.21 -31.09
C ILE A 251 15.57 -37.29 -32.19
N VAL A 252 14.55 -37.35 -33.06
CA VAL A 252 14.52 -38.31 -34.19
C VAL A 252 15.70 -38.05 -35.13
N VAL A 253 15.95 -36.78 -35.47
CA VAL A 253 17.11 -36.40 -36.31
C VAL A 253 18.42 -36.75 -35.61
N LEU A 254 18.50 -36.50 -34.29
CA LEU A 254 19.68 -36.84 -33.46
C LEU A 254 19.92 -38.34 -33.43
N LEU A 255 18.89 -39.16 -33.29
CA LEU A 255 18.98 -40.63 -33.34
C LEU A 255 19.43 -41.12 -34.71
N TYR A 256 18.89 -40.52 -35.79
CA TYR A 256 19.30 -40.84 -37.14
C TYR A 256 20.76 -40.52 -37.42
N VAL A 257 21.21 -39.29 -37.13
CA VAL A 257 22.61 -38.86 -37.27
C VAL A 257 23.51 -39.68 -36.34
N GLY A 258 23.05 -39.90 -35.07
CA GLY A 258 23.77 -40.72 -34.10
C GLY A 258 23.97 -42.16 -34.58
N SER A 259 22.98 -42.77 -35.21
CA SER A 259 23.10 -44.12 -35.76
C SER A 259 24.14 -44.19 -36.90
N ILE A 260 24.25 -43.17 -37.75
CA ILE A 260 25.27 -43.07 -38.78
C ILE A 260 26.68 -42.93 -38.13
N GLU A 261 26.84 -42.03 -37.16
CA GLU A 261 28.11 -41.80 -36.48
C GLU A 261 28.55 -43.04 -35.67
N ILE A 262 27.64 -43.80 -35.07
CA ILE A 262 27.94 -45.08 -34.42
C ILE A 262 28.46 -46.11 -35.43
N ASN A 263 27.81 -46.24 -36.58
CA ASN A 263 28.21 -47.19 -37.61
C ASN A 263 29.58 -46.87 -38.21
N VAL A 264 29.99 -45.60 -38.23
CA VAL A 264 31.29 -45.16 -38.71
C VAL A 264 32.34 -45.18 -37.59
N GLY A 265 31.95 -45.48 -36.37
CA GLY A 265 32.84 -45.52 -35.19
C GLY A 265 33.17 -44.14 -34.62
N GLY A 266 32.46 -43.08 -35.00
CA GLY A 266 32.66 -41.71 -34.52
C GLY A 266 31.96 -41.40 -33.18
N MET A 267 31.08 -42.30 -32.69
CA MET A 267 30.30 -42.13 -31.46
C MET A 267 29.86 -43.49 -30.90
N ALA A 268 29.62 -43.56 -29.59
CA ALA A 268 29.06 -44.75 -28.94
C ALA A 268 27.58 -44.58 -28.59
N SER A 269 26.90 -45.67 -28.29
CA SER A 269 25.45 -45.66 -28.00
C SER A 269 25.04 -44.78 -26.79
N GLY A 270 25.88 -44.79 -25.73
CA GLY A 270 25.65 -43.98 -24.55
C GLY A 270 25.79 -42.46 -24.82
N ASP A 271 26.59 -42.09 -25.84
CA ASP A 271 26.75 -40.67 -26.21
C ASP A 271 25.44 -40.10 -26.78
N VAL A 272 24.69 -40.92 -27.53
CA VAL A 272 23.35 -40.53 -28.03
C VAL A 272 22.40 -40.27 -26.88
N ILE A 273 22.46 -41.11 -25.83
CA ILE A 273 21.64 -40.96 -24.62
C ILE A 273 21.99 -39.63 -23.92
N ALA A 274 23.30 -39.32 -23.79
CA ALA A 274 23.74 -38.04 -23.24
C ALA A 274 23.21 -36.83 -24.01
N LEU A 275 23.33 -36.87 -25.34
CA LEU A 275 22.82 -35.81 -26.22
C LEU A 275 21.29 -35.63 -26.11
N VAL A 276 20.51 -36.71 -26.03
CA VAL A 276 19.06 -36.64 -25.79
C VAL A 276 18.76 -35.98 -24.44
N ASN A 277 19.52 -36.33 -23.39
CA ASN A 277 19.34 -35.67 -22.09
C ASN A 277 19.67 -34.19 -22.12
N TYR A 278 20.75 -33.77 -22.79
CA TYR A 278 21.06 -32.34 -22.99
C TYR A 278 19.94 -31.60 -23.75
N MET A 279 19.37 -32.22 -24.79
CA MET A 279 18.25 -31.63 -25.54
C MET A 279 17.02 -31.37 -24.64
N ASN A 280 16.68 -32.34 -23.79
CA ASN A 280 15.59 -32.19 -22.83
C ASN A 280 15.87 -31.13 -21.75
N GLN A 281 17.12 -31.04 -21.24
CA GLN A 281 17.52 -30.00 -20.30
C GLN A 281 17.36 -28.59 -20.91
N ILE A 282 17.75 -28.40 -22.18
CA ILE A 282 17.60 -27.11 -22.87
C ILE A 282 16.14 -26.69 -22.95
N LEU A 283 15.23 -27.60 -23.30
CA LEU A 283 13.80 -27.30 -23.34
C LEU A 283 13.30 -26.77 -22.00
N VAL A 284 13.58 -27.52 -20.92
CA VAL A 284 13.12 -27.17 -19.57
C VAL A 284 13.67 -25.81 -19.16
N GLU A 285 14.93 -25.51 -19.44
CA GLU A 285 15.57 -24.25 -19.05
C GLU A 285 15.08 -23.06 -19.90
N LEU A 286 14.79 -23.24 -21.19
CA LEU A 286 14.19 -22.19 -22.03
C LEU A 286 12.79 -21.80 -21.53
N VAL A 287 11.95 -22.77 -21.16
CA VAL A 287 10.63 -22.50 -20.58
C VAL A 287 10.74 -21.78 -19.23
N LYS A 288 11.69 -22.21 -18.36
CA LYS A 288 11.97 -21.52 -17.09
C LYS A 288 12.41 -20.08 -17.30
N LEU A 289 13.29 -19.84 -18.29
CA LEU A 289 13.79 -18.51 -18.63
C LEU A 289 12.66 -17.58 -19.10
N ALA A 290 11.76 -18.08 -19.94
CA ALA A 290 10.60 -17.33 -20.40
C ALA A 290 9.70 -16.91 -19.22
N ASN A 291 9.39 -17.83 -18.30
CA ASN A 291 8.61 -17.53 -17.11
C ASN A 291 9.33 -16.55 -16.18
N LEU A 292 10.64 -16.65 -16.03
CA LEU A 292 11.46 -15.74 -15.26
C LEU A 292 11.34 -14.30 -15.78
N ILE A 293 11.44 -14.09 -17.09
CA ILE A 293 11.32 -12.77 -17.72
C ILE A 293 9.97 -12.13 -17.39
N VAL A 294 8.89 -12.90 -17.41
CA VAL A 294 7.55 -12.41 -17.04
C VAL A 294 7.51 -11.98 -15.57
N GLN A 295 8.03 -12.81 -14.66
CA GLN A 295 8.00 -12.53 -13.22
C GLN A 295 8.88 -11.34 -12.84
N VAL A 296 10.09 -11.25 -13.42
CA VAL A 296 10.99 -10.11 -13.22
C VAL A 296 10.37 -8.82 -13.76
N SER A 297 9.72 -8.87 -14.93
CA SER A 297 9.03 -7.71 -15.49
C SER A 297 7.92 -7.20 -14.59
N LYS A 298 7.13 -8.10 -13.98
CA LYS A 298 6.11 -7.74 -12.98
C LYS A 298 6.74 -7.11 -11.74
N ALA A 299 7.83 -7.69 -11.23
CA ALA A 299 8.54 -7.17 -10.07
C ALA A 299 9.12 -5.77 -10.31
N LEU A 300 9.69 -5.53 -11.51
CA LEU A 300 10.20 -4.21 -11.90
C LEU A 300 9.09 -3.17 -11.99
N ALA A 301 7.92 -3.52 -12.53
CA ALA A 301 6.76 -2.63 -12.56
C ALA A 301 6.28 -2.28 -11.14
N CYS A 302 6.23 -3.27 -10.22
CA CYS A 302 5.90 -3.04 -8.81
C CYS A 302 6.96 -2.16 -8.12
N ALA A 303 8.25 -2.42 -8.37
CA ALA A 303 9.35 -1.60 -7.86
C ALA A 303 9.23 -0.14 -8.31
N GLY A 304 8.88 0.10 -9.58
CA GLY A 304 8.63 1.45 -10.09
C GLY A 304 7.51 2.18 -9.35
N ARG A 305 6.42 1.50 -9.01
CA ARG A 305 5.32 2.08 -8.24
C ARG A 305 5.69 2.38 -6.78
N VAL A 306 6.47 1.49 -6.15
CA VAL A 306 7.02 1.73 -4.80
C VAL A 306 7.98 2.92 -4.82
N GLN A 307 8.87 2.97 -5.83
CA GLN A 307 9.80 4.08 -6.01
C GLN A 307 9.09 5.43 -6.18
N ALA A 308 7.97 5.47 -6.92
CA ALA A 308 7.18 6.69 -7.10
C ALA A 308 6.68 7.26 -5.76
N VAL A 309 6.28 6.39 -4.81
CA VAL A 309 5.90 6.85 -3.46
C VAL A 309 7.12 7.37 -2.70
N LEU A 310 8.26 6.68 -2.77
CA LEU A 310 9.51 7.12 -2.11
C LEU A 310 10.10 8.41 -2.71
N ASP A 311 9.77 8.72 -3.94
CA ASP A 311 10.21 9.96 -4.62
C ASP A 311 9.23 11.13 -4.42
N THR A 312 8.05 10.88 -3.82
CA THR A 312 7.11 11.95 -3.45
C THR A 312 7.72 12.78 -2.33
N THR A 313 8.04 14.04 -2.61
CA THR A 313 8.57 14.95 -1.59
C THR A 313 7.46 15.48 -0.71
N PRO A 314 7.64 15.54 0.63
CA PRO A 314 6.69 16.20 1.51
C PRO A 314 6.50 17.65 1.09
N GLY A 315 5.27 18.07 0.80
CA GLY A 315 4.95 19.44 0.35
C GLY A 315 5.05 20.48 1.47
N MET A 316 5.04 20.03 2.74
CA MET A 316 5.08 20.91 3.91
C MET A 316 6.39 20.72 4.66
N ALA A 317 7.14 21.81 4.85
CA ALA A 317 8.32 21.86 5.69
C ALA A 317 7.99 22.49 7.05
N PHE A 318 8.51 21.90 8.11
CA PHE A 318 8.44 22.44 9.48
C PHE A 318 9.86 22.81 9.94
N PRO A 319 10.06 23.99 10.56
CA PRO A 319 11.34 24.35 11.11
C PRO A 319 11.67 23.44 12.33
N GLU A 320 12.96 23.21 12.58
CA GLU A 320 13.41 22.46 13.76
C GLU A 320 13.24 23.27 15.06
N LYS A 321 13.28 24.58 14.98
CA LYS A 321 13.14 25.51 16.10
C LYS A 321 12.11 26.58 15.78
N LEU A 322 11.49 27.09 16.82
CA LEU A 322 10.54 28.18 16.73
C LEU A 322 11.20 29.43 16.14
N LEU A 323 10.58 29.99 15.09
CA LEU A 323 11.10 31.16 14.38
C LEU A 323 10.26 32.41 14.66
N GLY A 324 10.90 33.59 14.62
CA GLY A 324 10.25 34.90 14.79
C GLY A 324 9.88 35.22 16.24
N GLU A 325 9.49 36.47 16.49
CA GLU A 325 8.98 36.98 17.78
C GLU A 325 7.48 37.28 17.65
N VAL A 326 6.76 37.29 18.76
CA VAL A 326 5.35 37.67 18.81
C VAL A 326 5.27 39.19 19.10
N PRO A 327 4.73 40.00 18.19
CA PRO A 327 4.49 41.42 18.46
C PRO A 327 3.56 41.60 19.67
N ALA A 328 3.83 42.60 20.53
CA ALA A 328 3.04 42.87 21.72
C ALA A 328 1.54 43.08 21.42
N GLU A 329 1.22 43.68 20.29
CA GLU A 329 -0.15 43.93 19.81
C GLU A 329 -0.92 42.64 19.53
N LYS A 330 -0.22 41.55 19.15
CA LYS A 330 -0.81 40.24 18.83
C LYS A 330 -0.77 39.26 20.00
N SER A 331 -0.28 39.65 21.17
CA SER A 331 -0.11 38.75 22.32
C SER A 331 -1.44 38.20 22.87
N GLY A 332 -2.56 38.89 22.62
CA GLY A 332 -3.91 38.48 23.03
C GLY A 332 -4.63 37.58 22.03
N ASP A 333 -4.08 37.37 20.84
CA ASP A 333 -4.72 36.58 19.82
C ASP A 333 -4.38 35.10 19.99
N ALA A 334 -5.40 34.25 19.87
CA ALA A 334 -5.22 32.80 19.81
C ALA A 334 -5.04 32.33 18.37
N VAL A 335 -5.91 32.80 17.48
CA VAL A 335 -5.90 32.48 16.04
C VAL A 335 -6.25 33.73 15.26
N ARG A 336 -5.49 34.00 14.20
CA ARG A 336 -5.77 35.10 13.27
C ARG A 336 -5.61 34.58 11.83
N PHE A 337 -6.59 34.85 11.00
CA PHE A 337 -6.57 34.64 9.56
C PHE A 337 -6.53 36.00 8.87
N GLU A 338 -5.57 36.17 7.94
CA GLU A 338 -5.41 37.38 7.16
C GLU A 338 -5.44 37.03 5.66
N HIS A 339 -6.54 37.35 4.98
CA HIS A 339 -6.77 37.12 3.54
C HIS A 339 -6.48 35.66 3.10
N VAL A 340 -6.97 34.70 3.88
CA VAL A 340 -6.65 33.28 3.69
C VAL A 340 -7.52 32.64 2.62
N SER A 341 -6.89 32.07 1.61
CA SER A 341 -7.52 31.20 0.61
C SER A 341 -6.93 29.80 0.65
N LEU A 342 -7.73 28.80 0.36
CA LEU A 342 -7.30 27.39 0.28
C LEU A 342 -7.89 26.71 -0.94
N THR A 343 -7.02 26.20 -1.81
CA THR A 343 -7.37 25.31 -2.91
C THR A 343 -6.69 23.95 -2.70
N TYR A 344 -7.46 22.87 -2.60
CA TYR A 344 -6.90 21.52 -2.49
C TYR A 344 -6.22 21.09 -3.78
N ALA A 345 -5.19 20.25 -3.68
CA ALA A 345 -4.49 19.72 -4.83
C ALA A 345 -5.45 19.00 -5.80
N GLY A 346 -5.46 19.42 -7.06
CA GLY A 346 -6.34 18.86 -8.09
C GLY A 346 -7.78 19.39 -8.08
N ALA A 347 -8.16 20.31 -7.17
CA ALA A 347 -9.46 20.97 -7.18
C ALA A 347 -9.49 22.10 -8.24
N GLY A 348 -10.63 22.23 -8.92
CA GLY A 348 -10.85 23.28 -9.93
C GLY A 348 -11.28 24.63 -9.36
N ALA A 349 -11.66 24.69 -8.06
CA ALA A 349 -12.11 25.89 -7.38
C ALA A 349 -11.57 25.95 -5.94
N PRO A 350 -11.39 27.14 -5.36
CA PRO A 350 -10.98 27.28 -3.97
C PRO A 350 -12.08 26.79 -3.02
N SER A 351 -11.65 26.13 -1.95
CA SER A 351 -12.55 25.70 -0.85
C SER A 351 -12.73 26.77 0.21
N LEU A 352 -11.81 27.75 0.26
CA LEU A 352 -11.89 28.98 1.05
C LEU A 352 -11.35 30.14 0.22
N SER A 353 -12.02 31.29 0.28
CA SER A 353 -11.66 32.48 -0.45
C SER A 353 -11.66 33.69 0.47
N ASP A 354 -10.52 34.34 0.59
CA ASP A 354 -10.33 35.63 1.27
C ASP A 354 -10.90 35.70 2.71
N ILE A 355 -10.60 34.67 3.52
CA ILE A 355 -11.08 34.56 4.90
C ILE A 355 -10.21 35.41 5.82
N SER A 356 -10.84 36.35 6.54
CA SER A 356 -10.16 37.20 7.54
C SER A 356 -10.98 37.26 8.82
N PHE A 357 -10.40 36.86 9.95
CA PHE A 357 -10.96 36.98 11.29
C PHE A 357 -9.90 36.86 12.38
N THR A 358 -10.26 37.25 13.61
CA THR A 358 -9.40 37.10 14.79
C THR A 358 -10.20 36.48 15.94
N ALA A 359 -9.66 35.41 16.52
CA ALA A 359 -10.14 34.79 17.75
C ALA A 359 -9.19 35.12 18.90
N LYS A 360 -9.72 35.66 19.99
CA LYS A 360 -8.94 35.98 21.20
C LYS A 360 -8.76 34.75 22.07
N ARG A 361 -7.74 34.76 22.94
CA ARG A 361 -7.51 33.67 23.90
C ARG A 361 -8.70 33.53 24.83
N GLY A 362 -9.10 32.31 25.11
CA GLY A 362 -10.22 31.95 25.98
C GLY A 362 -11.59 32.13 25.39
N GLN A 363 -11.72 32.55 24.12
CA GLN A 363 -13.00 32.65 23.44
C GLN A 363 -13.49 31.29 22.91
N THR A 364 -14.80 31.13 22.88
CA THR A 364 -15.49 30.07 22.14
C THR A 364 -15.92 30.59 20.77
N ILE A 365 -15.39 30.01 19.70
CA ILE A 365 -15.66 30.39 18.33
C ILE A 365 -16.54 29.33 17.69
N GLY A 366 -17.76 29.70 17.28
CA GLY A 366 -18.66 28.89 16.50
C GLY A 366 -18.33 28.98 15.01
N VAL A 367 -18.34 27.87 14.29
CA VAL A 367 -18.24 27.86 12.80
C VAL A 367 -19.47 27.16 12.25
N ILE A 368 -20.29 27.87 11.47
CA ILE A 368 -21.56 27.38 10.91
C ILE A 368 -21.64 27.64 9.41
N GLY A 369 -22.45 26.86 8.71
CA GLY A 369 -22.71 26.97 7.27
C GLY A 369 -23.25 25.67 6.70
N GLY A 370 -23.66 25.69 5.45
CA GLY A 370 -24.14 24.52 4.72
C GLY A 370 -23.11 23.41 4.57
N THR A 371 -23.54 22.23 4.10
CA THR A 371 -22.60 21.17 3.71
C THR A 371 -21.76 21.64 2.53
N GLY A 372 -20.45 21.47 2.62
CA GLY A 372 -19.52 21.94 1.56
C GLY A 372 -19.08 23.40 1.70
N SER A 373 -19.58 24.19 2.66
CA SER A 373 -19.22 25.62 2.81
C SER A 373 -17.77 25.89 3.29
N GLY A 374 -16.91 24.89 3.46
CA GLY A 374 -15.50 25.08 3.82
C GLY A 374 -15.18 25.02 5.32
N LYS A 375 -16.15 24.67 6.22
CA LYS A 375 -15.95 24.65 7.69
C LYS A 375 -14.76 23.81 8.15
N SER A 376 -14.70 22.55 7.75
CA SER A 376 -13.58 21.66 8.09
C SER A 376 -12.28 22.13 7.43
N SER A 377 -12.35 22.70 6.24
CA SER A 377 -11.18 23.27 5.56
C SER A 377 -10.57 24.43 6.37
N LEU A 378 -11.40 25.31 6.91
CA LEU A 378 -10.99 26.42 7.76
C LEU A 378 -10.27 25.93 9.02
N VAL A 379 -10.88 25.01 9.77
CA VAL A 379 -10.30 24.57 11.04
C VAL A 379 -9.08 23.66 10.85
N ASN A 380 -8.93 22.97 9.71
CA ASN A 380 -7.74 22.17 9.36
C ASN A 380 -6.48 23.01 9.15
N LEU A 381 -6.61 24.30 8.85
CA LEU A 381 -5.47 25.23 8.72
C LEU A 381 -4.86 25.58 10.07
N ILE A 382 -5.63 25.54 11.18
CA ILE A 382 -5.15 25.91 12.52
C ILE A 382 -4.03 24.96 13.01
N PRO A 383 -4.19 23.61 13.00
CA PRO A 383 -3.11 22.67 13.33
C PRO A 383 -2.13 22.45 12.16
N ARG A 384 -2.27 23.23 11.09
CA ARG A 384 -1.48 23.15 9.87
C ARG A 384 -1.47 21.74 9.29
N PHE A 385 -2.67 21.19 9.05
CA PHE A 385 -2.82 19.95 8.27
C PHE A 385 -2.66 20.22 6.79
N TYR A 386 -3.03 21.42 6.36
CA TYR A 386 -2.79 22.00 5.04
C TYR A 386 -2.18 23.39 5.20
N ASP A 387 -1.43 23.83 4.22
CA ASP A 387 -1.00 25.24 4.12
C ASP A 387 -2.01 26.05 3.32
N ALA A 388 -2.24 27.29 3.73
CA ALA A 388 -3.02 28.22 2.96
C ALA A 388 -2.35 28.47 1.60
N THR A 389 -3.16 28.52 0.54
CA THR A 389 -2.69 28.83 -0.82
C THR A 389 -2.30 30.30 -0.92
N GLU A 390 -3.07 31.19 -0.25
CA GLU A 390 -2.82 32.63 -0.14
C GLU A 390 -3.12 33.08 1.28
N GLY A 391 -2.52 34.20 1.68
CA GLY A 391 -2.70 34.78 2.99
C GLY A 391 -1.86 34.14 4.09
N THR A 392 -2.18 34.46 5.34
CA THR A 392 -1.45 34.01 6.53
C THR A 392 -2.37 33.53 7.64
N VAL A 393 -1.99 32.40 8.26
CA VAL A 393 -2.64 31.87 9.46
C VAL A 393 -1.69 32.02 10.62
N GLU A 394 -2.07 32.82 11.60
CA GLU A 394 -1.27 33.03 12.83
C GLU A 394 -1.89 32.27 14.00
N ILE A 395 -1.04 31.62 14.76
CA ILE A 395 -1.39 30.89 15.98
C ILE A 395 -0.62 31.50 17.15
N MET A 396 -1.34 31.95 18.19
CA MET A 396 -0.75 32.65 19.34
C MET A 396 0.13 33.83 18.93
N GLY A 397 -0.31 34.59 17.91
CA GLY A 397 0.37 35.78 17.38
C GLY A 397 1.56 35.52 16.46
N ARG A 398 1.76 34.29 16.00
CA ARG A 398 2.88 33.89 15.13
C ARG A 398 2.37 33.06 13.96
N ASP A 399 2.95 33.25 12.77
CA ASP A 399 2.62 32.45 11.60
C ASP A 399 2.78 30.95 11.88
N ALA A 400 1.78 30.15 11.53
CA ALA A 400 1.77 28.69 11.73
C ALA A 400 2.97 28.00 11.04
N ARG A 401 3.50 28.57 9.97
CA ARG A 401 4.68 28.05 9.24
C ARG A 401 5.98 28.18 10.04
N ASN A 402 6.02 29.05 11.05
CA ASN A 402 7.19 29.31 11.88
C ASN A 402 7.28 28.39 13.12
N TYR A 403 6.32 27.47 13.29
CA TYR A 403 6.31 26.52 14.39
C TYR A 403 6.95 25.18 14.01
N PRO A 404 7.74 24.57 14.92
CA PRO A 404 8.02 23.13 14.87
C PRO A 404 6.70 22.34 14.93
N ARG A 405 6.65 21.21 14.21
CA ARG A 405 5.44 20.37 14.11
C ARG A 405 4.86 19.97 15.48
N GLU A 406 5.72 19.52 16.37
CA GLU A 406 5.31 19.04 17.71
C GLU A 406 4.76 20.18 18.57
N GLU A 407 5.40 21.35 18.52
CA GLU A 407 4.97 22.51 19.30
C GLU A 407 3.62 23.04 18.84
N LEU A 408 3.40 23.18 17.51
CA LEU A 408 2.13 23.63 16.96
C LEU A 408 0.99 22.68 17.34
N ARG A 409 1.19 21.38 17.15
CA ARG A 409 0.18 20.36 17.47
C ARG A 409 -0.02 20.11 18.95
N GLY A 410 0.96 20.47 19.77
CA GLY A 410 0.81 20.53 21.23
C GLY A 410 -0.05 21.71 21.68
N LYS A 411 -0.03 22.84 20.95
CA LYS A 411 -0.88 24.01 21.24
C LYS A 411 -2.30 23.86 20.75
N ALA A 412 -2.51 23.23 19.56
CA ALA A 412 -3.80 23.09 18.89
C ALA A 412 -4.18 21.61 18.76
N ALA A 413 -5.10 21.14 19.59
CA ALA A 413 -5.65 19.79 19.50
C ALA A 413 -6.95 19.79 18.71
N MET A 414 -7.12 18.78 17.86
CA MET A 414 -8.31 18.63 17.01
C MET A 414 -9.01 17.31 17.23
N VAL A 415 -10.30 17.38 17.42
CA VAL A 415 -11.24 16.25 17.41
C VAL A 415 -11.94 16.22 16.06
N MET A 416 -11.61 15.24 15.25
CA MET A 416 -12.12 15.09 13.89
C MET A 416 -13.60 14.65 13.90
N GLN A 417 -14.33 14.99 12.85
CA GLN A 417 -15.73 14.61 12.63
C GLN A 417 -15.95 13.09 12.79
N LYS A 418 -15.08 12.27 12.23
CA LYS A 418 -15.13 10.82 12.36
C LYS A 418 -14.20 10.36 13.49
N ALA A 419 -14.77 9.92 14.59
CA ALA A 419 -14.03 9.39 15.73
C ALA A 419 -13.21 8.14 15.34
N GLN A 420 -11.90 8.21 15.50
CA GLN A 420 -10.96 7.12 15.24
C GLN A 420 -10.24 6.71 16.52
N LEU A 421 -10.40 5.43 16.88
CA LEU A 421 -9.68 4.81 18.00
C LEU A 421 -8.78 3.69 17.48
N PHE A 422 -7.66 3.50 18.14
CA PHE A 422 -6.70 2.45 17.82
C PHE A 422 -6.94 1.22 18.68
N GLY A 423 -6.65 0.05 18.13
CA GLY A 423 -6.68 -1.19 18.90
C GLY A 423 -5.68 -1.13 20.08
N GLY A 424 -6.13 -1.57 21.24
CA GLY A 424 -5.36 -1.52 22.48
C GLY A 424 -6.29 -1.37 23.69
N THR A 425 -6.03 -0.41 24.57
CA THR A 425 -6.88 -0.09 25.73
C THR A 425 -7.40 1.35 25.66
N ILE A 426 -8.37 1.70 26.51
CA ILE A 426 -8.81 3.10 26.66
C ILE A 426 -7.62 3.97 27.10
N ARG A 427 -6.84 3.50 28.08
CA ARG A 427 -5.59 4.16 28.54
C ARG A 427 -4.64 4.44 27.38
N SER A 428 -4.33 3.43 26.56
CA SER A 428 -3.39 3.59 25.46
C SER A 428 -3.87 4.60 24.43
N ASN A 429 -5.18 4.70 24.19
CA ASN A 429 -5.77 5.71 23.31
C ASN A 429 -5.69 7.13 23.89
N LEU A 430 -5.90 7.29 25.19
CA LEU A 430 -5.83 8.60 25.87
C LEU A 430 -4.39 9.12 25.94
N LEU A 431 -3.41 8.24 26.18
CA LEU A 431 -1.98 8.59 26.22
C LEU A 431 -1.43 9.12 24.89
N TRP A 432 -2.16 9.00 23.80
CA TRP A 432 -1.80 9.68 22.54
C TRP A 432 -1.84 11.21 22.67
N GLY A 433 -2.68 11.74 23.57
CA GLY A 433 -2.71 13.17 23.87
C GLY A 433 -1.47 13.65 24.63
N ASN A 434 -1.02 12.85 25.60
CA ASN A 434 0.23 13.06 26.33
C ASN A 434 0.70 11.73 26.93
N LYS A 435 1.84 11.22 26.44
CA LYS A 435 2.43 9.95 26.89
C LYS A 435 2.83 9.91 28.37
N ASN A 436 3.05 11.07 28.97
CA ASN A 436 3.47 11.23 30.35
C ASN A 436 2.31 11.59 31.31
N ALA A 437 1.06 11.54 30.84
CA ALA A 437 -0.12 11.85 31.64
C ALA A 437 -0.30 10.82 32.78
N THR A 438 -0.65 11.30 33.96
CA THR A 438 -0.99 10.45 35.11
C THR A 438 -2.43 9.93 34.98
N ASP A 439 -2.78 8.89 35.75
CA ASP A 439 -4.15 8.41 35.82
C ASP A 439 -5.14 9.52 36.25
N ALA A 440 -4.72 10.41 37.14
CA ALA A 440 -5.52 11.56 37.53
C ALA A 440 -5.80 12.49 36.35
N ASP A 441 -4.81 12.77 35.49
CA ASP A 441 -5.00 13.57 34.29
C ASP A 441 -5.96 12.88 33.31
N LEU A 442 -5.85 11.54 33.15
CA LEU A 442 -6.75 10.76 32.29
C LEU A 442 -8.19 10.81 32.77
N TRP A 443 -8.42 10.63 34.08
CA TRP A 443 -9.75 10.72 34.66
C TRP A 443 -10.35 12.13 34.58
N ALA A 444 -9.56 13.18 34.85
CA ALA A 444 -10.01 14.57 34.69
C ALA A 444 -10.44 14.87 33.25
N ALA A 445 -9.68 14.41 32.25
CA ALA A 445 -10.05 14.55 30.84
C ALA A 445 -11.32 13.76 30.48
N LEU A 446 -11.50 12.56 31.04
CA LEU A 446 -12.71 11.74 30.86
C LEU A 446 -13.93 12.40 31.51
N GLU A 447 -13.77 13.01 32.68
CA GLU A 447 -14.85 13.74 33.37
C GLU A 447 -15.28 14.96 32.54
N THR A 448 -14.33 15.77 32.08
CA THR A 448 -14.62 16.91 31.20
C THR A 448 -15.32 16.46 29.90
N ALA A 449 -14.86 15.38 29.28
CA ALA A 449 -15.44 14.82 28.05
C ALA A 449 -16.76 14.05 28.28
N GLN A 450 -17.31 14.03 29.49
CA GLN A 450 -18.54 13.28 29.87
C GLN A 450 -18.40 11.77 29.60
N ALA A 451 -17.18 11.23 29.72
CA ALA A 451 -16.87 9.84 29.42
C ALA A 451 -16.59 9.00 30.67
N ALA A 452 -16.36 9.63 31.82
CA ALA A 452 -15.92 8.94 33.05
C ALA A 452 -16.94 7.88 33.52
N GLU A 453 -18.23 8.18 33.47
CA GLU A 453 -19.30 7.27 33.93
C GLU A 453 -19.23 5.93 33.19
N PHE A 454 -19.28 5.95 31.84
CA PHE A 454 -19.28 4.72 31.10
C PHE A 454 -17.94 3.97 31.15
N VAL A 455 -16.80 4.68 31.33
CA VAL A 455 -15.49 4.04 31.51
C VAL A 455 -15.41 3.37 32.89
N LYS A 456 -15.90 4.02 33.95
CA LYS A 456 -16.00 3.43 35.31
C LYS A 456 -16.92 2.20 35.35
N ALA A 457 -17.95 2.17 34.50
CA ALA A 457 -18.87 1.03 34.37
C ALA A 457 -18.27 -0.17 33.62
N LYS A 458 -17.13 -0.01 32.97
CA LYS A 458 -16.41 -1.11 32.31
C LYS A 458 -15.64 -1.95 33.32
N PRO A 459 -15.57 -3.29 33.16
CA PRO A 459 -14.90 -4.19 34.13
C PRO A 459 -13.46 -3.82 34.43
N LEU A 460 -12.71 -3.36 33.42
CA LEU A 460 -11.28 -3.03 33.54
C LEU A 460 -11.02 -1.49 33.54
N GLY A 461 -12.06 -0.66 33.52
CA GLY A 461 -11.95 0.80 33.55
C GLY A 461 -11.06 1.35 32.44
N LEU A 462 -9.95 2.03 32.78
CA LEU A 462 -8.98 2.56 31.81
C LEU A 462 -8.29 1.48 30.99
N ASP A 463 -8.16 0.27 31.51
CA ASP A 463 -7.48 -0.83 30.83
C ASP A 463 -8.44 -1.72 30.02
N GLU A 464 -9.71 -1.29 29.90
CA GLU A 464 -10.70 -1.95 29.03
C GLU A 464 -10.21 -2.00 27.59
N PRO A 465 -10.29 -3.18 26.94
CA PRO A 465 -9.86 -3.34 25.56
C PRO A 465 -10.69 -2.51 24.57
N VAL A 466 -10.01 -1.88 23.63
CA VAL A 466 -10.58 -1.20 22.47
C VAL A 466 -10.21 -1.96 21.21
N GLU A 467 -11.19 -2.46 20.48
CA GLU A 467 -10.97 -3.11 19.20
C GLU A 467 -10.55 -2.08 18.13
N GLN A 468 -9.97 -2.57 17.04
CA GLN A 468 -9.58 -1.72 15.90
C GLN A 468 -10.75 -0.86 15.40
N GLY A 469 -10.57 0.46 15.38
CA GLY A 469 -11.62 1.42 15.05
C GLY A 469 -12.70 1.56 16.13
N GLY A 470 -12.49 1.00 17.32
CA GLY A 470 -13.44 1.06 18.44
C GLY A 470 -14.74 0.31 18.17
N ARG A 471 -14.72 -0.80 17.43
CA ARG A 471 -15.96 -1.53 17.01
C ARG A 471 -16.83 -1.98 18.17
N ASN A 472 -16.24 -2.21 19.33
CA ASN A 472 -16.91 -2.59 20.57
C ASN A 472 -17.48 -1.38 21.35
N LEU A 473 -17.47 -0.17 20.79
CA LEU A 473 -17.98 1.05 21.42
C LEU A 473 -19.05 1.72 20.56
N SER A 474 -20.04 2.36 21.18
CA SER A 474 -21.02 3.17 20.47
C SER A 474 -20.41 4.43 19.85
N GLY A 475 -21.08 5.05 18.87
CA GLY A 475 -20.61 6.28 18.23
C GLY A 475 -20.33 7.41 19.23
N GLY A 476 -21.25 7.67 20.17
CA GLY A 476 -21.10 8.67 21.21
C GLY A 476 -19.98 8.34 22.21
N GLN A 477 -19.76 7.06 22.55
CA GLN A 477 -18.63 6.64 23.39
C GLN A 477 -17.29 6.90 22.69
N LYS A 478 -17.18 6.54 21.40
CA LYS A 478 -15.97 6.83 20.60
C LYS A 478 -15.68 8.32 20.57
N GLN A 479 -16.69 9.13 20.31
CA GLN A 479 -16.57 10.59 20.21
C GLN A 479 -16.08 11.18 21.53
N ARG A 480 -16.71 10.81 22.66
CA ARG A 480 -16.28 11.26 23.99
C ARG A 480 -14.84 10.85 24.34
N LEU A 481 -14.40 9.64 23.96
CA LEU A 481 -13.01 9.21 24.15
C LEU A 481 -12.04 10.01 23.28
N THR A 482 -12.41 10.38 22.05
CA THR A 482 -11.54 11.22 21.20
C THR A 482 -11.43 12.65 21.73
N ILE A 483 -12.53 13.19 22.32
CA ILE A 483 -12.50 14.48 23.02
C ILE A 483 -11.59 14.38 24.27
N ALA A 484 -11.75 13.34 25.09
CA ALA A 484 -10.89 13.13 26.26
C ALA A 484 -9.41 13.05 25.85
N ARG A 485 -9.08 12.29 24.79
CA ARG A 485 -7.73 12.20 24.23
C ARG A 485 -7.15 13.57 23.88
N ALA A 486 -7.93 14.44 23.25
CA ALA A 486 -7.51 15.80 22.91
C ALA A 486 -7.24 16.65 24.17
N LEU A 487 -8.06 16.50 25.21
CA LEU A 487 -7.95 17.24 26.48
C LEU A 487 -6.76 16.79 27.33
N VAL A 488 -6.35 15.51 27.27
CA VAL A 488 -5.16 15.00 28.00
C VAL A 488 -3.90 15.79 27.65
N GLY A 489 -3.80 16.30 26.40
CA GLY A 489 -2.69 17.15 25.95
C GLY A 489 -2.67 18.55 26.59
N LYS A 490 -3.71 18.97 27.30
CA LYS A 490 -3.90 20.32 27.86
C LYS A 490 -3.63 21.41 26.81
N PRO A 491 -4.31 21.37 25.65
CA PRO A 491 -4.06 22.30 24.55
C PRO A 491 -4.48 23.73 24.90
N GLN A 492 -3.93 24.71 24.19
CA GLN A 492 -4.35 26.12 24.26
C GLN A 492 -5.54 26.39 23.32
N ILE A 493 -5.64 25.61 22.24
CA ILE A 493 -6.73 25.68 21.26
C ILE A 493 -7.31 24.28 21.11
N LEU A 494 -8.61 24.12 21.34
CA LEU A 494 -9.35 22.88 21.12
C LEU A 494 -10.29 23.07 19.92
N ILE A 495 -10.19 22.20 18.93
CA ILE A 495 -11.05 22.21 17.76
C ILE A 495 -11.96 20.99 17.81
N LEU A 496 -13.28 21.23 17.76
CA LEU A 496 -14.32 20.22 17.75
C LEU A 496 -15.02 20.26 16.38
N ASP A 497 -14.53 19.44 15.42
CA ASP A 497 -15.10 19.41 14.07
C ASP A 497 -16.31 18.45 14.01
N ASP A 498 -17.53 19.03 14.00
CA ASP A 498 -18.84 18.36 14.00
C ASP A 498 -18.94 17.21 15.03
N SER A 499 -18.18 17.32 16.12
CA SER A 499 -18.03 16.28 17.12
C SER A 499 -19.28 16.09 17.98
N ALA A 500 -20.17 17.08 18.01
CA ALA A 500 -21.44 17.03 18.71
C ALA A 500 -22.52 16.22 17.97
N SER A 501 -22.37 15.96 16.69
CA SER A 501 -23.38 15.26 15.87
C SER A 501 -23.68 13.83 16.35
N ALA A 502 -22.69 13.17 16.98
CA ALA A 502 -22.80 11.83 17.54
C ALA A 502 -23.25 11.82 19.02
N LEU A 503 -23.43 12.98 19.64
CA LEU A 503 -23.84 13.14 21.04
C LEU A 503 -25.34 13.51 21.13
N ASP A 504 -25.98 13.07 22.20
CA ASP A 504 -27.29 13.58 22.55
C ASP A 504 -27.22 15.02 23.09
N TYR A 505 -28.32 15.75 23.08
CA TYR A 505 -28.35 17.16 23.46
C TYR A 505 -27.91 17.41 24.91
N ALA A 506 -28.24 16.51 25.84
CA ALA A 506 -27.89 16.66 27.25
C ALA A 506 -26.39 16.50 27.45
N THR A 507 -25.78 15.49 26.82
CA THR A 507 -24.32 15.23 26.87
C THR A 507 -23.55 16.37 26.19
N ASP A 508 -24.01 16.91 25.05
CA ASP A 508 -23.39 18.03 24.36
C ASP A 508 -23.43 19.31 25.22
N ALA A 509 -24.59 19.62 25.86
CA ALA A 509 -24.70 20.75 26.77
C ALA A 509 -23.82 20.62 28.01
N ALA A 510 -23.74 19.41 28.61
CA ALA A 510 -22.86 19.13 29.74
C ALA A 510 -21.38 19.27 29.37
N LEU A 511 -20.98 18.76 28.19
CA LEU A 511 -19.62 18.91 27.65
C LEU A 511 -19.23 20.38 27.51
N ARG A 512 -20.07 21.19 26.86
CA ARG A 512 -19.82 22.63 26.67
C ARG A 512 -19.67 23.36 28.02
N LYS A 513 -20.56 23.07 28.97
CA LYS A 513 -20.48 23.62 30.32
C LYS A 513 -19.16 23.23 31.03
N ALA A 514 -18.73 21.95 30.87
CA ALA A 514 -17.49 21.48 31.46
C ALA A 514 -16.26 22.13 30.78
N LEU A 515 -16.28 22.33 29.47
CA LEU A 515 -15.20 23.03 28.74
C LEU A 515 -15.09 24.50 29.17
N ALA A 516 -16.20 25.20 29.32
CA ALA A 516 -16.24 26.59 29.77
C ALA A 516 -15.77 26.76 31.25
N ALA A 517 -15.89 25.72 32.07
CA ALA A 517 -15.45 25.71 33.45
C ALA A 517 -13.97 25.35 33.64
N LEU A 518 -13.25 24.97 32.56
CA LEU A 518 -11.83 24.62 32.64
C LEU A 518 -11.00 25.83 33.08
N PRO A 519 -10.07 25.69 34.05
CA PRO A 519 -9.16 26.75 34.44
C PRO A 519 -8.19 27.06 33.31
N GLY A 520 -8.04 28.35 32.98
CA GLY A 520 -7.12 28.80 31.94
C GLY A 520 -7.80 29.47 30.74
N SER A 521 -7.02 29.93 29.78
CA SER A 521 -7.50 30.61 28.56
C SER A 521 -7.65 29.62 27.40
N LEU A 522 -8.38 28.49 27.59
CA LEU A 522 -8.64 27.54 26.50
C LEU A 522 -9.53 28.22 25.45
N THR A 523 -9.04 28.32 24.23
CA THR A 523 -9.82 28.79 23.08
C THR A 523 -10.46 27.57 22.39
N VAL A 524 -11.78 27.62 22.21
CA VAL A 524 -12.53 26.47 21.66
C VAL A 524 -13.14 26.83 20.33
N PHE A 525 -12.83 26.07 19.28
CA PHE A 525 -13.52 26.14 18.00
C PHE A 525 -14.56 25.01 17.93
N ILE A 526 -15.82 25.37 17.76
CA ILE A 526 -16.94 24.44 17.62
C ILE A 526 -17.47 24.55 16.20
N VAL A 527 -17.17 23.56 15.37
CA VAL A 527 -17.80 23.44 14.06
C VAL A 527 -19.08 22.65 14.21
N SER A 528 -20.20 23.23 13.80
CA SER A 528 -21.50 22.56 13.88
C SER A 528 -22.43 23.01 12.76
N GLN A 529 -23.30 22.10 12.34
CA GLN A 529 -24.46 22.44 11.50
C GLN A 529 -25.67 22.86 12.35
N ARG A 530 -25.62 22.67 13.68
CA ARG A 530 -26.70 22.98 14.61
C ARG A 530 -26.52 24.37 15.21
N ALA A 531 -27.38 25.31 14.90
CA ALA A 531 -27.37 26.66 15.48
C ALA A 531 -27.47 26.63 17.00
N ALA A 532 -28.27 25.69 17.57
CA ALA A 532 -28.40 25.50 19.02
C ALA A 532 -27.09 25.24 19.76
N SER A 533 -26.12 24.57 19.11
CA SER A 533 -24.80 24.29 19.69
C SER A 533 -23.92 25.54 19.78
N LEU A 534 -24.24 26.61 19.06
CA LEU A 534 -23.40 27.79 18.91
C LEU A 534 -23.97 29.07 19.55
N GLN A 535 -25.22 29.03 20.08
CA GLN A 535 -25.88 30.22 20.62
C GLN A 535 -25.11 30.95 21.72
N HIS A 536 -24.26 30.25 22.44
CA HIS A 536 -23.44 30.81 23.54
C HIS A 536 -21.99 31.05 23.15
N ALA A 537 -21.65 30.94 21.86
CA ALA A 537 -20.31 31.26 21.38
C ALA A 537 -20.07 32.79 21.44
N ASP A 538 -18.85 33.17 21.85
CA ASP A 538 -18.46 34.60 21.90
C ASP A 538 -18.43 35.22 20.51
N GLN A 539 -18.12 34.41 19.50
CA GLN A 539 -18.10 34.80 18.09
C GLN A 539 -18.52 33.60 17.22
N ILE A 540 -19.36 33.85 16.24
CA ILE A 540 -19.77 32.87 15.25
C ILE A 540 -19.31 33.33 13.87
N LEU A 541 -18.64 32.41 13.16
CA LEU A 541 -18.22 32.57 11.76
C LEU A 541 -19.23 31.85 10.87
N VAL A 542 -19.89 32.58 9.98
CA VAL A 542 -20.87 32.03 9.04
C VAL A 542 -20.19 31.87 7.68
N LEU A 543 -20.05 30.61 7.24
CA LEU A 543 -19.45 30.27 5.96
C LEU A 543 -20.51 29.87 4.94
N ASP A 544 -20.41 30.43 3.74
CA ASP A 544 -21.22 30.05 2.60
C ASP A 544 -20.35 30.01 1.33
N ASP A 545 -20.39 28.88 0.63
CA ASP A 545 -19.58 28.59 -0.59
C ASP A 545 -18.12 29.06 -0.51
N GLY A 546 -17.46 28.74 0.59
CA GLY A 546 -16.05 29.08 0.83
C GLY A 546 -15.78 30.53 1.26
N HIS A 547 -16.79 31.36 1.40
CA HIS A 547 -16.69 32.75 1.83
C HIS A 547 -17.19 32.95 3.26
N LEU A 548 -16.60 33.91 3.97
CA LEU A 548 -17.04 34.35 5.28
C LEU A 548 -18.11 35.44 5.13
N VAL A 549 -19.39 35.05 5.24
CA VAL A 549 -20.54 35.93 4.98
C VAL A 549 -21.08 36.62 6.22
N GLY A 550 -20.64 36.22 7.42
CA GLY A 550 -21.04 36.88 8.67
C GLY A 550 -20.11 36.56 9.82
N ILE A 551 -19.87 37.55 10.67
CA ILE A 551 -19.11 37.45 11.93
C ILE A 551 -19.86 38.22 13.03
N GLY A 552 -20.11 37.58 14.17
CA GLY A 552 -20.77 38.22 15.31
C GLY A 552 -21.27 37.25 16.35
N THR A 553 -21.99 37.74 17.35
CA THR A 553 -22.72 36.91 18.30
C THR A 553 -24.03 36.37 17.68
N HIS A 554 -24.65 35.40 18.33
CA HIS A 554 -25.94 34.85 17.92
C HIS A 554 -26.96 35.95 17.63
N ASP A 555 -27.18 36.86 18.58
CA ASP A 555 -28.20 37.92 18.45
C ASP A 555 -27.90 38.92 17.36
N GLN A 556 -26.61 39.25 17.16
CA GLN A 556 -26.15 40.13 16.05
C GLN A 556 -26.40 39.48 14.69
N LEU A 557 -26.01 38.21 14.53
CA LEU A 557 -26.12 37.51 13.25
C LEU A 557 -27.56 37.24 12.83
N ARG A 558 -28.45 37.05 13.77
CA ARG A 558 -29.90 36.94 13.48
C ARG A 558 -30.46 38.21 12.85
N GLN A 559 -29.84 39.36 13.10
CA GLN A 559 -30.31 40.64 12.56
C GLN A 559 -29.53 41.05 11.31
N THR A 560 -28.26 40.64 11.18
CA THR A 560 -27.35 41.16 10.17
C THR A 560 -26.96 40.17 9.08
N CYS A 561 -27.14 38.87 9.30
CA CYS A 561 -26.71 37.81 8.36
C CYS A 561 -27.91 36.95 7.91
N PRO A 562 -28.43 37.17 6.69
CA PRO A 562 -29.58 36.41 6.18
C PRO A 562 -29.33 34.88 6.13
N VAL A 563 -28.11 34.47 5.78
CA VAL A 563 -27.68 33.06 5.73
C VAL A 563 -27.78 32.40 7.13
N TYR A 564 -27.34 33.12 8.16
CA TYR A 564 -27.46 32.61 9.54
C TYR A 564 -28.92 32.50 10.00
N GLU A 565 -29.74 33.50 9.71
CA GLU A 565 -31.18 33.49 10.07
C GLU A 565 -31.89 32.36 9.34
N GLU A 566 -31.62 32.11 8.05
CA GLU A 566 -32.18 31.00 7.29
C GLU A 566 -31.83 29.65 7.93
N ILE A 567 -30.53 29.44 8.28
CA ILE A 567 -30.08 28.23 8.97
C ILE A 567 -30.81 28.07 10.31
N TYR A 568 -30.92 29.14 11.08
CA TYR A 568 -31.62 29.13 12.37
C TYR A 568 -33.11 28.80 12.22
N GLU A 569 -33.82 29.51 11.35
CA GLU A 569 -35.25 29.29 11.11
C GLU A 569 -35.56 27.89 10.60
N SER A 570 -34.70 27.33 9.74
CA SER A 570 -34.89 25.97 9.22
C SER A 570 -34.85 24.89 10.32
N GLN A 571 -34.18 25.18 11.45
CA GLN A 571 -34.06 24.26 12.58
C GLN A 571 -35.12 24.44 13.65
N PHE A 572 -35.64 25.67 13.85
CA PHE A 572 -36.56 25.99 14.94
C PHE A 572 -38.02 26.12 14.50
N LYS A 573 -38.32 26.62 13.27
CA LYS A 573 -39.70 26.71 12.76
C LYS A 573 -40.34 25.34 12.51
N LYS A 574 -39.59 24.26 12.33
CA LYS A 574 -40.14 22.90 12.23
C LYS A 574 -40.57 22.30 13.57
N GLY A 575 -40.13 22.86 14.69
CA GLY A 575 -40.48 22.36 16.03
C GLY A 575 -41.87 22.76 16.51
N ASP A 576 -42.41 23.89 16.04
CA ASP A 576 -43.74 24.38 16.46
C ASP A 576 -44.92 23.85 15.64
N ALA A 577 -44.67 23.22 14.49
CA ALA A 577 -45.70 22.62 13.64
C ALA A 577 -46.06 21.16 14.02
N GLN A 578 -45.45 20.60 15.08
CA GLN A 578 -45.67 19.23 15.59
C GLN A 578 -46.07 19.20 17.09
N LYS A 579 -46.62 20.30 17.63
CA LYS A 579 -47.28 20.27 18.93
C LYS A 579 -48.79 20.36 18.74
#